data_8d74d052fb076afd2b252bfa9b220daf
#
_entry.id   8d74d052fb076afd2b252bfa9b220daf
#
_cell.length_a   1.000
_cell.length_b   1.000
_cell.length_c   1.000
_cell.angle_alpha   90.00
_cell.angle_beta   90.00
_cell.angle_gamma   90.00
#
_symmetry.space_group_name_H-M   'P 1'
#
loop_
_entity.id
_entity.type
_entity.pdbx_description
1 polymer ?
#
loop_
_entity_poly.entity_id
_entity_poly.type
_entity_poly.pdbx_seq_one_letter_code
_entity_poly.pdbx_strand_id
1 'polypeptide(L)'
;MGIFSNKSKSVLGLEISSTAVKIVELSKSGNNYRVERYIVESLPQNAVIENTIADIDQVSNTIARAVKRSGVSSRNVATAVSGSHVIVKRIFMPRGLRDDELEGQISLEADHYIPYPLDEVNLDFEVLGPSSENPNEDEVLLAACRKEIVDDYIAVIEQGGLTATILDVESFAMENSYEQIAQASPGGGMHKVVALLDFGATTLHVNILQSNRSIYTRHHTFGGNQLTEEIQRRYGLSFEEAAQAKKVGGLPDNYQPEILRPFMEAMCQEAMRGLQFFYSSSPHDSVDSVLLAGGCAQIQGIDEMLSEKINVPVDVANPFANMSLSPKLKPQSLALDAPSLMIACGLALRGVA
;
A
#
# COMPACT_ATOMS: atom_id res chain seq x y z
N MET A 1 39.29 19.35 10.55
CA MET A 1 38.45 18.14 10.71
C MET A 1 37.00 18.59 10.72
N GLY A 2 36.37 18.59 9.58
CA GLY A 2 34.95 19.00 9.43
C GLY A 2 34.07 17.75 9.49
N ILE A 3 33.39 17.56 10.62
CA ILE A 3 32.34 16.55 10.75
C ILE A 3 31.05 17.15 10.18
N PHE A 4 30.96 17.28 8.88
CA PHE A 4 29.68 17.40 8.21
C PHE A 4 29.34 16.03 7.63
N SER A 5 28.71 15.19 8.45
CA SER A 5 27.92 14.08 7.97
C SER A 5 26.88 14.69 7.01
N ASN A 6 27.01 14.40 5.73
CA ASN A 6 25.94 14.58 4.76
C ASN A 6 24.80 13.65 5.20
N LYS A 7 23.87 14.17 6.03
CA LYS A 7 22.62 13.48 6.29
C LYS A 7 21.97 13.37 4.92
N SER A 8 21.90 12.16 4.36
CA SER A 8 20.99 11.90 3.25
C SER A 8 19.65 12.49 3.67
N LYS A 9 19.08 13.36 2.82
CA LYS A 9 17.79 13.97 3.13
C LYS A 9 16.80 12.85 3.27
N SER A 10 16.30 12.58 4.48
CA SER A 10 15.29 11.56 4.73
C SER A 10 14.10 11.80 3.80
N VAL A 11 13.57 10.77 3.20
CA VAL A 11 12.36 10.81 2.37
C VAL A 11 11.21 10.33 3.22
N LEU A 12 10.10 11.06 3.22
CA LEU A 12 8.86 10.66 3.91
C LEU A 12 8.12 9.64 3.04
N GLY A 13 7.48 8.66 3.65
CA GLY A 13 6.44 7.89 2.98
C GLY A 13 5.12 8.64 3.06
N LEU A 14 4.56 9.01 1.93
CA LEU A 14 3.26 9.68 1.80
C LEU A 14 2.29 8.81 1.02
N GLU A 15 1.23 8.38 1.66
CA GLU A 15 0.12 7.67 1.03
C GLU A 15 -1.11 8.58 0.98
N ILE A 16 -1.72 8.69 -0.20
CA ILE A 16 -3.00 9.38 -0.42
C ILE A 16 -4.03 8.30 -0.71
N SER A 17 -4.83 7.94 0.28
CA SER A 17 -5.90 6.95 0.13
C SER A 17 -7.25 7.62 -0.08
N SER A 18 -8.31 6.85 -0.32
CA SER A 18 -9.67 7.38 -0.53
C SER A 18 -10.25 8.15 0.66
N THR A 19 -9.71 7.96 1.89
CA THR A 19 -10.26 8.57 3.11
C THR A 19 -9.23 9.26 4.00
N ALA A 20 -7.94 9.16 3.69
CA ALA A 20 -6.90 9.72 4.53
C ALA A 20 -5.60 10.01 3.76
N VAL A 21 -4.88 11.01 4.22
CA VAL A 21 -3.46 11.19 3.94
C VAL A 21 -2.68 10.58 5.11
N LYS A 22 -1.70 9.72 4.80
CA LYS A 22 -0.87 9.06 5.79
C LYS A 22 0.59 9.42 5.53
N ILE A 23 1.32 9.81 6.57
CA ILE A 23 2.74 10.14 6.48
C ILE A 23 3.51 9.31 7.50
N VAL A 24 4.62 8.74 7.07
CA VAL A 24 5.59 8.05 7.92
C VAL A 24 6.98 8.62 7.68
N GLU A 25 7.69 8.93 8.76
CA GLU A 25 9.10 9.34 8.75
C GLU A 25 9.91 8.28 9.46
N LEU A 26 10.87 7.69 8.74
CA LEU A 26 11.80 6.72 9.28
C LEU A 26 13.22 7.29 9.33
N SER A 27 14.02 6.78 10.25
CA SER A 27 15.47 6.92 10.26
C SER A 27 16.14 5.54 10.34
N LYS A 28 17.37 5.44 9.86
CA LYS A 28 18.16 4.21 9.85
C LYS A 28 19.48 4.44 10.58
N SER A 29 19.85 3.50 11.44
CA SER A 29 21.13 3.49 12.13
C SER A 29 21.71 2.06 12.06
N GLY A 30 22.72 1.86 11.20
CA GLY A 30 23.16 0.53 10.82
C GLY A 30 22.01 -0.25 10.15
N ASN A 31 21.68 -1.41 10.68
CA ASN A 31 20.58 -2.24 10.17
C ASN A 31 19.24 -1.98 10.90
N ASN A 32 19.20 -1.04 11.84
CA ASN A 32 18.01 -0.81 12.64
C ASN A 32 17.24 0.41 12.12
N TYR A 33 15.94 0.23 11.90
CA TYR A 33 15.01 1.30 11.57
C TYR A 33 14.37 1.86 12.83
N ARG A 34 14.00 3.15 12.75
CA ARG A 34 13.30 3.84 13.81
C ARG A 34 12.18 4.68 13.23
N VAL A 35 10.98 4.54 13.81
CA VAL A 35 9.85 5.42 13.49
C VAL A 35 10.05 6.75 14.22
N GLU A 36 10.29 7.81 13.46
CA GLU A 36 10.47 9.16 14.01
C GLU A 36 9.14 9.88 14.20
N ARG A 37 8.26 9.77 13.19
CA ARG A 37 6.96 10.41 13.14
C ARG A 37 5.99 9.57 12.30
N TYR A 38 4.72 9.68 12.59
CA TYR A 38 3.65 9.29 11.69
C TYR A 38 2.40 10.13 11.92
N ILE A 39 1.52 10.15 10.96
CA ILE A 39 0.19 10.72 11.08
C ILE A 39 -0.77 10.06 10.10
N VAL A 40 -2.03 9.94 10.52
CA VAL A 40 -3.18 9.64 9.67
C VAL A 40 -4.12 10.83 9.76
N GLU A 41 -4.26 11.59 8.67
CA GLU A 41 -5.11 12.77 8.57
C GLU A 41 -6.28 12.47 7.65
N SER A 42 -7.51 12.61 8.15
CA SER A 42 -8.72 12.31 7.36
C SER A 42 -8.89 13.28 6.19
N LEU A 43 -9.22 12.73 5.03
CA LEU A 43 -9.67 13.47 3.85
C LEU A 43 -11.16 13.76 3.93
N PRO A 44 -11.60 14.89 3.37
CA PRO A 44 -13.02 15.12 3.11
C PRO A 44 -13.60 14.05 2.19
N GLN A 45 -14.90 13.80 2.32
CA GLN A 45 -15.59 12.83 1.46
C GLN A 45 -15.47 13.25 -0.01
N ASN A 46 -15.26 12.28 -0.89
CA ASN A 46 -15.12 12.47 -2.34
C ASN A 46 -13.90 13.32 -2.79
N ALA A 47 -12.94 13.63 -1.92
CA ALA A 47 -11.70 14.27 -2.35
C ALA A 47 -10.83 13.34 -3.22
N VAL A 48 -10.94 12.03 -2.99
CA VAL A 48 -10.38 10.96 -3.82
C VAL A 48 -11.50 9.97 -4.14
N ILE A 49 -11.74 9.71 -5.42
CA ILE A 49 -12.79 8.82 -5.92
C ILE A 49 -12.14 7.75 -6.80
N GLU A 50 -12.42 6.48 -6.53
CA GLU A 50 -11.86 5.34 -7.31
C GLU A 50 -10.33 5.44 -7.48
N ASN A 51 -9.63 5.81 -6.41
CA ASN A 51 -8.19 6.03 -6.34
C ASN A 51 -7.66 7.19 -7.21
N THR A 52 -8.55 8.02 -7.78
CA THR A 52 -8.21 9.22 -8.55
C THR A 52 -8.44 10.46 -7.68
N ILE A 53 -7.53 11.42 -7.74
CA ILE A 53 -7.66 12.71 -7.06
C ILE A 53 -8.78 13.50 -7.75
N ALA A 54 -9.90 13.72 -7.05
CA ALA A 54 -11.06 14.44 -7.57
C ALA A 54 -11.06 15.91 -7.17
N ASP A 55 -10.40 16.26 -6.05
CA ASP A 55 -10.31 17.64 -5.54
C ASP A 55 -8.90 17.94 -5.06
N ILE A 56 -8.14 18.61 -5.92
CA ILE A 56 -6.74 18.98 -5.67
C ILE A 56 -6.61 19.86 -4.43
N ASP A 57 -7.52 20.82 -4.23
CA ASP A 57 -7.44 21.77 -3.12
C ASP A 57 -7.72 21.07 -1.77
N GLN A 58 -8.67 20.18 -1.71
CA GLN A 58 -8.96 19.44 -0.47
C GLN A 58 -7.83 18.48 -0.10
N VAL A 59 -7.25 17.78 -1.08
CA VAL A 59 -6.15 16.85 -0.85
C VAL A 59 -4.90 17.61 -0.41
N SER A 60 -4.50 18.66 -1.12
CA SER A 60 -3.31 19.46 -0.78
C SER A 60 -3.43 20.18 0.56
N ASN A 61 -4.60 20.72 0.88
CA ASN A 61 -4.87 21.28 2.21
C ASN A 61 -4.76 20.23 3.32
N THR A 62 -5.18 18.99 3.06
CA THR A 62 -5.05 17.89 4.01
C THR A 62 -3.59 17.48 4.19
N ILE A 63 -2.81 17.42 3.10
CA ILE A 63 -1.35 17.20 3.16
C ILE A 63 -0.68 18.30 4.03
N ALA A 64 -0.99 19.57 3.78
CA ALA A 64 -0.44 20.70 4.54
C ALA A 64 -0.77 20.61 6.04
N ARG A 65 -2.01 20.23 6.40
CA ARG A 65 -2.41 19.97 7.79
C ARG A 65 -1.65 18.80 8.40
N ALA A 66 -1.51 17.68 7.66
CA ALA A 66 -0.77 16.51 8.10
C ALA A 66 0.70 16.85 8.39
N VAL A 67 1.36 17.57 7.49
CA VAL A 67 2.74 18.05 7.66
C VAL A 67 2.88 18.92 8.90
N LYS A 68 1.98 19.88 9.08
CA LYS A 68 2.00 20.77 10.25
C LYS A 68 1.80 20.03 11.57
N ARG A 69 0.85 19.09 11.61
CA ARG A 69 0.48 18.34 12.83
C ARG A 69 1.51 17.28 13.20
N SER A 70 2.07 16.57 12.21
CA SER A 70 3.09 15.55 12.46
C SER A 70 4.42 16.14 12.91
N GLY A 71 4.75 17.36 12.45
CA GLY A 71 6.03 17.99 12.69
C GLY A 71 7.20 17.23 12.04
N VAL A 72 6.97 16.61 10.88
CA VAL A 72 8.01 15.93 10.08
C VAL A 72 9.10 16.90 9.66
N SER A 73 10.32 16.38 9.53
CA SER A 73 11.51 17.20 9.29
C SER A 73 11.85 17.34 7.82
N SER A 74 11.57 16.32 7.02
CA SER A 74 11.82 16.33 5.57
C SER A 74 10.70 17.02 4.80
N ARG A 75 11.03 17.43 3.57
CA ARG A 75 10.06 17.89 2.57
C ARG A 75 10.01 16.97 1.35
N ASN A 76 11.00 16.10 1.20
CA ASN A 76 11.03 15.12 0.12
C ASN A 76 10.14 13.94 0.49
N VAL A 77 9.33 13.48 -0.47
CA VAL A 77 8.43 12.34 -0.25
C VAL A 77 8.59 11.28 -1.33
N ALA A 78 8.44 10.04 -0.91
CA ALA A 78 8.04 8.94 -1.77
C ALA A 78 6.53 8.78 -1.64
N THR A 79 5.84 8.72 -2.75
CA THR A 79 4.40 8.43 -2.82
C THR A 79 4.14 7.28 -3.77
N ALA A 80 2.92 6.77 -3.82
CA ALA A 80 2.55 5.69 -4.73
C ALA A 80 1.23 5.98 -5.42
N VAL A 81 1.12 5.51 -6.65
CA VAL A 81 -0.15 5.40 -7.37
C VAL A 81 -0.78 4.04 -7.12
N SER A 82 -2.11 4.00 -7.15
CA SER A 82 -2.83 2.74 -7.02
C SER A 82 -2.53 1.79 -8.17
N GLY A 83 -2.37 0.51 -7.87
CA GLY A 83 -2.18 -0.53 -8.88
C GLY A 83 -3.30 -0.63 -9.91
N SER A 84 -4.51 -0.07 -9.62
CA SER A 84 -5.60 0.04 -10.59
C SER A 84 -5.30 1.00 -11.74
N HIS A 85 -4.34 1.91 -11.57
CA HIS A 85 -3.93 2.91 -12.57
C HIS A 85 -2.58 2.61 -13.21
N VAL A 86 -1.94 1.50 -12.83
CA VAL A 86 -0.62 1.12 -13.31
C VAL A 86 -0.70 -0.20 -14.06
N ILE A 87 -0.10 -0.25 -15.23
CA ILE A 87 0.13 -1.48 -15.97
C ILE A 87 1.51 -1.98 -15.56
N VAL A 88 1.55 -3.15 -14.90
CA VAL A 88 2.79 -3.83 -14.54
C VAL A 88 2.87 -5.12 -15.35
N LYS A 89 3.98 -5.31 -16.06
CA LYS A 89 4.23 -6.50 -16.89
C LYS A 89 5.65 -7.01 -16.72
N ARG A 90 5.81 -8.32 -16.76
CA ARG A 90 7.11 -8.97 -16.95
C ARG A 90 7.26 -9.30 -18.41
N ILE A 91 8.34 -8.82 -19.00
CA ILE A 91 8.70 -9.04 -20.40
C ILE A 91 10.10 -9.63 -20.47
N PHE A 92 10.43 -10.25 -21.60
CA PHE A 92 11.73 -10.88 -21.81
C PHE A 92 12.47 -10.13 -22.92
N MET A 93 13.71 -9.70 -22.61
CA MET A 93 14.56 -8.94 -23.53
C MET A 93 15.84 -9.71 -23.83
N PRO A 94 16.41 -9.60 -25.04
CA PRO A 94 17.71 -10.19 -25.35
C PRO A 94 18.78 -9.71 -24.37
N ARG A 95 19.56 -10.65 -23.85
CA ARG A 95 20.63 -10.38 -22.89
C ARG A 95 21.80 -9.67 -23.55
N GLY A 96 22.42 -8.75 -22.79
CA GLY A 96 23.66 -8.07 -23.21
C GLY A 96 23.44 -6.85 -24.10
N LEU A 97 22.22 -6.34 -24.18
CA LEU A 97 21.93 -5.04 -24.77
C LEU A 97 22.55 -3.92 -23.93
N ARG A 98 22.96 -2.84 -24.58
CA ARG A 98 23.32 -1.61 -23.88
C ARG A 98 22.04 -0.93 -23.41
N ASP A 99 22.16 -0.05 -22.40
CA ASP A 99 21.01 0.64 -21.80
C ASP A 99 20.15 1.37 -22.84
N ASP A 100 20.77 2.08 -23.80
CA ASP A 100 20.08 2.81 -24.87
C ASP A 100 19.35 1.86 -25.87
N GLU A 101 19.92 0.69 -26.17
CA GLU A 101 19.31 -0.33 -27.02
C GLU A 101 18.14 -1.01 -26.30
N LEU A 102 18.33 -1.29 -25.01
CA LEU A 102 17.31 -1.90 -24.17
C LEU A 102 16.09 -0.96 -24.03
N GLU A 103 16.30 0.32 -23.73
CA GLU A 103 15.23 1.32 -23.62
C GLU A 103 14.44 1.45 -24.94
N GLY A 104 15.15 1.47 -26.07
CA GLY A 104 14.49 1.50 -27.38
C GLY A 104 13.65 0.26 -27.68
N GLN A 105 14.14 -0.94 -27.34
CA GLN A 105 13.40 -2.18 -27.52
C GLN A 105 12.23 -2.30 -26.56
N ILE A 106 12.40 -1.92 -25.28
CA ILE A 106 11.31 -1.88 -24.30
C ILE A 106 10.19 -0.96 -24.77
N SER A 107 10.53 0.22 -25.31
CA SER A 107 9.54 1.16 -25.84
C SER A 107 8.72 0.56 -26.98
N LEU A 108 9.32 -0.23 -27.85
CA LEU A 108 8.63 -0.92 -28.94
C LEU A 108 7.73 -2.07 -28.42
N GLU A 109 8.22 -2.84 -27.44
CA GLU A 109 7.43 -3.91 -26.82
C GLU A 109 6.29 -3.38 -25.97
N ALA A 110 6.50 -2.24 -25.27
CA ALA A 110 5.50 -1.60 -24.42
C ALA A 110 4.21 -1.26 -25.18
N ASP A 111 4.30 -0.90 -26.47
CA ASP A 111 3.16 -0.60 -27.33
C ASP A 111 2.19 -1.80 -27.48
N HIS A 112 2.68 -3.02 -27.29
CA HIS A 112 1.84 -4.23 -27.31
C HIS A 112 1.02 -4.44 -26.03
N TYR A 113 1.42 -3.85 -24.92
CA TYR A 113 0.83 -4.08 -23.59
C TYR A 113 0.08 -2.87 -23.04
N ILE A 114 0.43 -1.67 -23.51
CA ILE A 114 -0.11 -0.41 -23.03
C ILE A 114 -1.21 0.06 -23.99
N PRO A 115 -2.49 0.11 -23.56
CA PRO A 115 -3.62 0.49 -24.41
C PRO A 115 -3.76 2.03 -24.56
N TYR A 116 -2.70 2.77 -24.37
CA TYR A 116 -2.61 4.23 -24.46
C TYR A 116 -1.43 4.64 -25.32
N PRO A 117 -1.49 5.79 -26.01
CA PRO A 117 -0.32 6.36 -26.68
C PRO A 117 0.86 6.50 -25.72
N LEU A 118 2.06 6.09 -26.13
CA LEU A 118 3.25 6.12 -25.26
C LEU A 118 3.64 7.55 -24.84
N ASP A 119 3.28 8.56 -25.61
CA ASP A 119 3.46 9.96 -25.26
C ASP A 119 2.52 10.47 -24.16
N GLU A 120 1.45 9.71 -23.84
CA GLU A 120 0.51 10.01 -22.75
C GLU A 120 0.83 9.23 -21.45
N VAL A 121 1.85 8.37 -21.44
CA VAL A 121 2.24 7.58 -20.28
C VAL A 121 3.64 7.91 -19.78
N ASN A 122 3.84 7.73 -18.47
CA ASN A 122 5.14 7.58 -17.86
C ASN A 122 5.47 6.09 -17.81
N LEU A 123 6.61 5.72 -18.36
CA LEU A 123 7.11 4.35 -18.46
C LEU A 123 8.41 4.26 -17.67
N ASP A 124 8.54 3.21 -16.88
CA ASP A 124 9.78 2.87 -16.17
C ASP A 124 9.98 1.35 -16.21
N PHE A 125 11.22 0.89 -16.05
CA PHE A 125 11.53 -0.53 -16.07
C PHE A 125 12.70 -0.88 -15.17
N GLU A 126 12.75 -2.15 -14.75
CA GLU A 126 13.83 -2.72 -13.96
C GLU A 126 14.24 -4.08 -14.54
N VAL A 127 15.52 -4.28 -14.77
CA VAL A 127 16.07 -5.59 -15.19
C VAL A 127 16.19 -6.47 -13.96
N LEU A 128 15.36 -7.52 -13.89
CA LEU A 128 15.32 -8.45 -12.75
C LEU A 128 16.47 -9.47 -12.79
N GLY A 129 17.04 -9.72 -13.99
CA GLY A 129 18.13 -10.64 -14.20
C GLY A 129 17.82 -11.73 -15.24
N PRO A 130 18.67 -12.77 -15.34
CA PRO A 130 18.50 -13.83 -16.34
C PRO A 130 17.16 -14.56 -16.19
N SER A 131 16.48 -14.77 -17.34
CA SER A 131 15.27 -15.59 -17.39
C SER A 131 15.58 -17.03 -16.97
N SER A 132 14.67 -17.60 -16.18
CA SER A 132 14.74 -19.03 -15.81
C SER A 132 14.42 -19.97 -16.98
N GLU A 133 13.72 -19.48 -18.01
CA GLU A 133 13.28 -20.27 -19.18
C GLU A 133 14.28 -20.19 -20.33
N ASN A 134 14.92 -19.03 -20.53
CA ASN A 134 15.89 -18.83 -21.61
C ASN A 134 17.12 -18.06 -21.11
N PRO A 135 18.30 -18.69 -20.99
CA PRO A 135 19.52 -18.04 -20.49
C PRO A 135 20.05 -16.91 -21.41
N ASN A 136 19.55 -16.77 -22.63
CA ASN A 136 19.90 -15.68 -23.54
C ASN A 136 18.99 -14.44 -23.40
N GLU A 137 18.04 -14.48 -22.47
CA GLU A 137 17.12 -13.38 -22.19
C GLU A 137 17.24 -12.93 -20.74
N ASP A 138 17.00 -11.66 -20.51
CA ASP A 138 16.80 -11.09 -19.19
C ASP A 138 15.31 -10.82 -18.98
N GLU A 139 14.82 -11.11 -17.77
CA GLU A 139 13.48 -10.74 -17.31
C GLU A 139 13.49 -9.27 -16.94
N VAL A 140 12.54 -8.50 -17.46
CA VAL A 140 12.39 -7.06 -17.22
C VAL A 140 10.99 -6.78 -16.68
N LEU A 141 10.93 -6.09 -15.54
CA LEU A 141 9.68 -5.56 -14.99
C LEU A 141 9.41 -4.21 -15.64
N LEU A 142 8.27 -4.08 -16.29
CA LEU A 142 7.78 -2.86 -16.92
C LEU A 142 6.64 -2.28 -16.07
N ALA A 143 6.68 -0.99 -15.80
CA ALA A 143 5.60 -0.25 -15.15
C ALA A 143 5.21 0.97 -15.98
N ALA A 144 3.91 1.16 -16.22
CA ALA A 144 3.39 2.29 -16.97
C ALA A 144 2.16 2.89 -16.29
N CYS A 145 2.13 4.22 -16.19
CA CYS A 145 1.03 4.99 -15.63
C CYS A 145 0.73 6.19 -16.54
N ARG A 146 -0.54 6.56 -16.69
CA ARG A 146 -0.90 7.78 -17.43
C ARG A 146 -0.28 9.02 -16.79
N LYS A 147 0.26 9.93 -17.64
CA LYS A 147 0.88 11.18 -17.17
C LYS A 147 -0.06 12.03 -16.34
N GLU A 148 -1.33 12.12 -16.75
CA GLU A 148 -2.37 12.86 -16.03
C GLU A 148 -2.47 12.45 -14.55
N ILE A 149 -2.45 11.14 -14.27
CA ILE A 149 -2.50 10.63 -12.88
C ILE A 149 -1.24 11.04 -12.11
N VAL A 150 -0.07 10.90 -12.72
CA VAL A 150 1.22 11.28 -12.12
C VAL A 150 1.27 12.78 -11.82
N ASP A 151 0.82 13.60 -12.77
CA ASP A 151 0.80 15.07 -12.66
C ASP A 151 -0.13 15.53 -11.52
N ASP A 152 -1.30 14.90 -11.35
CA ASP A 152 -2.22 15.17 -10.24
C ASP A 152 -1.58 14.88 -8.89
N TYR A 153 -0.87 13.73 -8.75
CA TYR A 153 -0.16 13.40 -7.52
C TYR A 153 0.96 14.40 -7.21
N ILE A 154 1.75 14.81 -8.23
CA ILE A 154 2.79 15.83 -8.08
C ILE A 154 2.16 17.16 -7.66
N ALA A 155 1.09 17.59 -8.32
CA ALA A 155 0.41 18.86 -8.05
C ALA A 155 -0.08 18.96 -6.60
N VAL A 156 -0.78 17.94 -6.09
CA VAL A 156 -1.29 17.98 -4.71
C VAL A 156 -0.18 17.95 -3.65
N ILE A 157 0.92 17.25 -3.95
CA ILE A 157 2.08 17.16 -3.06
C ILE A 157 2.80 18.50 -2.99
N GLU A 158 3.05 19.14 -4.14
CA GLU A 158 3.72 20.43 -4.21
C GLU A 158 2.88 21.56 -3.60
N GLN A 159 1.57 21.59 -3.90
CA GLN A 159 0.64 22.53 -3.28
C GLN A 159 0.50 22.29 -1.78
N GLY A 160 0.66 21.05 -1.31
CA GLY A 160 0.71 20.68 0.11
C GLY A 160 2.02 21.07 0.82
N GLY A 161 3.01 21.65 0.12
CA GLY A 161 4.29 22.13 0.66
C GLY A 161 5.35 21.05 0.79
N LEU A 162 5.25 19.99 0.02
CA LEU A 162 6.21 18.88 -0.09
C LEU A 162 6.79 18.82 -1.51
N THR A 163 7.77 17.95 -1.73
CA THR A 163 8.39 17.72 -3.04
C THR A 163 8.35 16.21 -3.33
N ALA A 164 7.65 15.79 -4.36
CA ALA A 164 7.64 14.41 -4.81
C ALA A 164 9.00 14.07 -5.43
N THR A 165 9.71 13.11 -4.83
CA THR A 165 11.03 12.67 -5.30
C THR A 165 11.02 11.24 -5.82
N ILE A 166 10.06 10.44 -5.36
CA ILE A 166 9.85 9.05 -5.78
C ILE A 166 8.35 8.85 -5.97
N LEU A 167 7.95 8.33 -7.13
CA LEU A 167 6.63 7.81 -7.38
C LEU A 167 6.73 6.29 -7.54
N ASP A 168 6.06 5.56 -6.69
CA ASP A 168 6.08 4.11 -6.62
C ASP A 168 4.69 3.54 -6.96
N VAL A 169 4.54 2.24 -6.89
CA VAL A 169 3.27 1.53 -6.98
C VAL A 169 2.89 0.98 -5.60
N GLU A 170 1.62 1.07 -5.20
CA GLU A 170 1.16 0.61 -3.88
C GLU A 170 1.57 -0.84 -3.57
N SER A 171 1.50 -1.74 -4.57
CA SER A 171 1.88 -3.14 -4.38
C SER A 171 3.37 -3.32 -4.05
N PHE A 172 4.26 -2.51 -4.64
CA PHE A 172 5.69 -2.55 -4.34
C PHE A 172 6.00 -1.92 -2.99
N ALA A 173 5.29 -0.86 -2.62
CA ALA A 173 5.39 -0.31 -1.26
C ALA A 173 4.95 -1.33 -0.21
N MET A 174 3.86 -2.08 -0.45
CA MET A 174 3.43 -3.17 0.43
C MET A 174 4.47 -4.30 0.51
N GLU A 175 5.11 -4.66 -0.61
CA GLU A 175 6.20 -5.63 -0.67
C GLU A 175 7.38 -5.20 0.22
N ASN A 176 7.81 -3.95 0.12
CA ASN A 176 8.88 -3.39 0.97
C ASN A 176 8.53 -3.47 2.47
N SER A 177 7.28 -3.17 2.83
CA SER A 177 6.83 -3.29 4.22
C SER A 177 6.77 -4.74 4.69
N TYR A 178 6.32 -5.65 3.83
CA TYR A 178 6.27 -7.07 4.15
C TYR A 178 7.66 -7.64 4.39
N GLU A 179 8.65 -7.24 3.61
CA GLU A 179 10.03 -7.69 3.81
C GLU A 179 10.54 -7.39 5.24
N GLN A 180 10.16 -6.23 5.82
CA GLN A 180 10.48 -5.91 7.22
C GLN A 180 9.77 -6.82 8.22
N ILE A 181 8.52 -7.21 7.93
CA ILE A 181 7.77 -8.17 8.76
C ILE A 181 8.41 -9.57 8.65
N ALA A 182 8.71 -9.99 7.43
CA ALA A 182 9.26 -11.31 7.13
C ALA A 182 10.64 -11.56 7.78
N GLN A 183 11.45 -10.50 7.97
CA GLN A 183 12.76 -10.63 8.65
C GLN A 183 12.67 -11.22 10.06
N ALA A 184 11.54 -11.09 10.75
CA ALA A 184 11.30 -11.70 12.05
C ALA A 184 10.98 -13.20 11.97
N SER A 185 10.63 -13.69 10.78
CA SER A 185 10.25 -15.09 10.57
C SER A 185 11.47 -15.95 10.24
N PRO A 186 11.50 -17.23 10.64
CA PRO A 186 12.55 -18.16 10.21
C PRO A 186 12.69 -18.17 8.69
N GLY A 187 13.92 -17.94 8.20
CA GLY A 187 14.22 -17.91 6.77
C GLY A 187 13.79 -16.61 6.05
N GLY A 188 13.35 -15.55 6.80
CA GLY A 188 13.04 -14.25 6.21
C GLY A 188 11.93 -14.28 5.16
N GLY A 189 10.97 -15.21 5.27
CA GLY A 189 9.86 -15.36 4.30
C GLY A 189 10.25 -16.04 2.97
N MET A 190 11.49 -16.48 2.80
CA MET A 190 11.94 -17.19 1.60
C MET A 190 11.16 -18.49 1.40
N HIS A 191 10.86 -18.81 0.14
CA HIS A 191 10.09 -19.99 -0.28
C HIS A 191 8.63 -20.05 0.18
N LYS A 192 8.13 -19.00 0.85
CA LYS A 192 6.72 -18.90 1.24
C LYS A 192 5.88 -18.18 0.20
N VAL A 193 4.63 -18.63 0.06
CA VAL A 193 3.57 -17.92 -0.67
C VAL A 193 2.66 -17.25 0.35
N VAL A 194 2.64 -15.93 0.39
CA VAL A 194 1.89 -15.15 1.38
C VAL A 194 0.89 -14.24 0.69
N ALA A 195 -0.35 -14.25 1.17
CA ALA A 195 -1.35 -13.31 0.69
C ALA A 195 -1.39 -12.07 1.60
N LEU A 196 -1.09 -10.90 1.05
CA LEU A 196 -1.36 -9.62 1.68
C LEU A 196 -2.75 -9.15 1.24
N LEU A 197 -3.66 -9.02 2.18
CA LEU A 197 -5.03 -8.58 1.95
C LEU A 197 -5.24 -7.22 2.62
N ASP A 198 -5.13 -6.14 1.84
CA ASP A 198 -5.32 -4.78 2.35
C ASP A 198 -6.78 -4.34 2.16
N PHE A 199 -7.55 -4.42 3.25
CA PHE A 199 -8.92 -3.94 3.32
C PHE A 199 -8.97 -2.44 3.63
N GLY A 200 -8.95 -1.65 2.56
CA GLY A 200 -9.08 -0.20 2.62
C GLY A 200 -10.50 0.29 2.90
N ALA A 201 -10.76 1.56 2.61
CA ALA A 201 -12.08 2.15 2.78
C ALA A 201 -13.04 1.79 1.65
N THR A 202 -12.57 1.71 0.41
CA THR A 202 -13.39 1.44 -0.80
C THR A 202 -12.95 0.21 -1.55
N THR A 203 -11.70 -0.24 -1.36
CA THR A 203 -11.07 -1.28 -2.16
C THR A 203 -10.36 -2.30 -1.27
N LEU A 204 -10.49 -3.58 -1.59
CA LEU A 204 -9.63 -4.65 -1.15
C LEU A 204 -8.52 -4.84 -2.17
N HIS A 205 -7.26 -4.68 -1.75
CA HIS A 205 -6.09 -5.01 -2.55
C HIS A 205 -5.61 -6.41 -2.17
N VAL A 206 -5.60 -7.30 -3.13
CA VAL A 206 -5.03 -8.65 -3.00
C VAL A 206 -3.64 -8.62 -3.63
N ASN A 207 -2.61 -8.85 -2.85
CA ASN A 207 -1.23 -8.95 -3.32
C ASN A 207 -0.63 -10.27 -2.82
N ILE A 208 -0.32 -11.18 -3.74
CA ILE A 208 0.29 -12.47 -3.39
C ILE A 208 1.79 -12.38 -3.62
N LEU A 209 2.54 -12.71 -2.58
CA LEU A 209 3.99 -12.70 -2.61
C LEU A 209 4.52 -14.13 -2.61
N GLN A 210 5.56 -14.39 -3.41
CA GLN A 210 6.39 -15.58 -3.32
C GLN A 210 7.84 -15.15 -3.07
N SER A 211 8.45 -15.69 -2.03
CA SER A 211 9.83 -15.30 -1.64
C SER A 211 9.98 -13.77 -1.48
N ASN A 212 9.00 -13.13 -0.87
CA ASN A 212 8.88 -11.68 -0.64
C ASN A 212 8.70 -10.83 -1.91
N ARG A 213 8.44 -11.43 -3.07
CA ARG A 213 8.21 -10.72 -4.34
C ARG A 213 6.79 -10.92 -4.82
N SER A 214 6.16 -9.84 -5.27
CA SER A 214 4.79 -9.85 -5.79
C SER A 214 4.71 -10.68 -7.08
N ILE A 215 3.83 -11.69 -7.06
CA ILE A 215 3.56 -12.57 -8.21
C ILE A 215 2.14 -12.42 -8.75
N TYR A 216 1.24 -11.82 -7.98
CA TYR A 216 -0.14 -11.59 -8.38
C TYR A 216 -0.73 -10.42 -7.61
N THR A 217 -1.42 -9.54 -8.32
CA THR A 217 -2.15 -8.40 -7.74
C THR A 217 -3.55 -8.32 -8.31
N ARG A 218 -4.52 -7.99 -7.46
CA ARG A 218 -5.91 -7.76 -7.89
C ARG A 218 -6.60 -6.79 -6.94
N HIS A 219 -7.53 -6.02 -7.49
CA HIS A 219 -8.36 -5.08 -6.75
C HIS A 219 -9.82 -5.51 -6.81
N HIS A 220 -10.51 -5.44 -5.68
CA HIS A 220 -11.95 -5.69 -5.57
C HIS A 220 -12.61 -4.46 -4.96
N THR A 221 -13.75 -4.07 -5.49
CA THR A 221 -14.58 -2.98 -4.92
C THR A 221 -15.27 -3.48 -3.66
N PHE A 222 -14.56 -3.41 -2.53
CA PHE A 222 -15.05 -3.76 -1.20
C PHE A 222 -14.21 -3.04 -0.15
N GLY A 223 -14.84 -2.46 0.88
CA GLY A 223 -14.10 -1.78 1.94
C GLY A 223 -14.95 -1.24 3.09
N GLY A 224 -14.28 -0.58 4.02
CA GLY A 224 -14.86 -0.12 5.28
C GLY A 224 -15.94 0.95 5.16
N ASN A 225 -16.09 1.60 3.99
CA ASN A 225 -17.18 2.54 3.74
C ASN A 225 -18.54 1.83 3.69
N GLN A 226 -18.61 0.59 3.21
CA GLN A 226 -19.84 -0.20 3.24
C GLN A 226 -20.36 -0.40 4.68
N LEU A 227 -19.45 -0.62 5.64
CA LEU A 227 -19.81 -0.66 7.06
C LEU A 227 -20.30 0.69 7.56
N THR A 228 -19.65 1.78 7.14
CA THR A 228 -20.06 3.14 7.54
C THR A 228 -21.44 3.49 6.99
N GLU A 229 -21.71 3.15 5.73
CA GLU A 229 -23.01 3.36 5.08
C GLU A 229 -24.12 2.52 5.72
N GLU A 230 -23.81 1.30 6.16
CA GLU A 230 -24.78 0.46 6.87
C GLU A 230 -25.12 1.04 8.25
N ILE A 231 -24.11 1.55 8.99
CA ILE A 231 -24.32 2.26 10.26
C ILE A 231 -25.17 3.51 10.02
N GLN A 232 -24.85 4.30 9.02
CA GLN A 232 -25.58 5.50 8.62
C GLN A 232 -27.06 5.17 8.36
N ARG A 233 -27.32 4.15 7.52
CA ARG A 233 -28.67 3.72 7.14
C ARG A 233 -29.47 3.20 8.33
N ARG A 234 -28.81 2.43 9.21
CA ARG A 234 -29.47 1.75 10.34
C ARG A 234 -29.84 2.70 11.47
N TYR A 235 -28.99 3.70 11.72
CA TYR A 235 -29.13 4.59 12.87
C TYR A 235 -29.48 6.02 12.50
N GLY A 236 -29.65 6.36 11.22
CA GLY A 236 -30.02 7.69 10.76
C GLY A 236 -28.93 8.76 11.00
N LEU A 237 -27.66 8.36 11.01
CA LEU A 237 -26.51 9.23 11.22
C LEU A 237 -26.04 9.86 9.91
N SER A 238 -25.30 10.98 9.97
CA SER A 238 -24.50 11.44 8.84
C SER A 238 -23.33 10.47 8.61
N PHE A 239 -22.69 10.55 7.44
CA PHE A 239 -21.52 9.71 7.13
C PHE A 239 -20.38 9.93 8.14
N GLU A 240 -20.11 11.18 8.50
CA GLU A 240 -19.09 11.59 9.45
C GLU A 240 -19.39 11.06 10.87
N GLU A 241 -20.64 11.16 11.32
CA GLU A 241 -21.09 10.64 12.61
C GLU A 241 -20.96 9.11 12.65
N ALA A 242 -21.38 8.42 11.57
CA ALA A 242 -21.24 6.97 11.44
C ALA A 242 -19.77 6.53 11.44
N ALA A 243 -18.92 7.24 10.67
CA ALA A 243 -17.48 6.97 10.63
C ALA A 243 -16.80 7.20 12.00
N GLN A 244 -17.24 8.22 12.73
CA GLN A 244 -16.74 8.49 14.09
C GLN A 244 -17.22 7.42 15.07
N ALA A 245 -18.51 7.08 15.06
CA ALA A 245 -19.08 6.05 15.93
C ALA A 245 -18.44 4.67 15.69
N LYS A 246 -18.12 4.35 14.45
CA LYS A 246 -17.37 3.14 14.07
C LYS A 246 -15.99 3.07 14.76
N LYS A 247 -15.30 4.22 14.90
CA LYS A 247 -13.95 4.28 15.49
C LYS A 247 -13.96 4.30 17.02
N VAL A 248 -14.85 5.09 17.62
CA VAL A 248 -14.82 5.34 19.08
C VAL A 248 -15.81 4.49 19.86
N GLY A 249 -16.71 3.80 19.15
CA GLY A 249 -17.80 3.05 19.78
C GLY A 249 -19.01 3.93 20.13
N GLY A 250 -19.88 3.41 20.99
CA GLY A 250 -21.11 4.10 21.41
C GLY A 250 -22.32 3.79 20.53
N LEU A 251 -22.18 2.81 19.62
CA LEU A 251 -23.31 2.27 18.85
C LEU A 251 -24.17 1.36 19.75
N PRO A 252 -25.48 1.20 19.44
CA PRO A 252 -26.38 0.34 20.20
C PRO A 252 -25.95 -1.13 20.23
N ASP A 253 -26.43 -1.90 21.22
CA ASP A 253 -26.05 -3.31 21.44
C ASP A 253 -26.29 -4.21 20.22
N ASN A 254 -27.26 -3.88 19.38
CA ASN A 254 -27.55 -4.63 18.16
C ASN A 254 -26.53 -4.39 17.02
N TYR A 255 -25.62 -3.45 17.18
CA TYR A 255 -24.57 -3.19 16.18
C TYR A 255 -23.70 -4.42 15.90
N GLN A 256 -23.24 -5.06 16.96
CA GLN A 256 -22.36 -6.23 16.85
C GLN A 256 -23.02 -7.39 16.06
N PRO A 257 -24.20 -7.91 16.44
CA PRO A 257 -24.80 -9.06 15.77
C PRO A 257 -25.45 -8.72 14.42
N GLU A 258 -26.00 -7.50 14.24
CA GLU A 258 -26.82 -7.19 13.06
C GLU A 258 -26.07 -6.45 11.95
N ILE A 259 -24.94 -5.81 12.27
CA ILE A 259 -24.18 -4.99 11.30
C ILE A 259 -22.72 -5.44 11.20
N LEU A 260 -21.99 -5.47 12.32
CA LEU A 260 -20.55 -5.75 12.28
C LEU A 260 -20.27 -7.19 11.85
N ARG A 261 -20.94 -8.16 12.45
CA ARG A 261 -20.73 -9.58 12.10
C ARG A 261 -21.05 -9.91 10.65
N PRO A 262 -22.19 -9.48 10.05
CA PRO A 262 -22.44 -9.63 8.62
C PRO A 262 -21.38 -8.99 7.75
N PHE A 263 -20.84 -7.82 8.14
CA PHE A 263 -19.75 -7.17 7.42
C PHE A 263 -18.45 -7.99 7.48
N MET A 264 -18.09 -8.54 8.66
CA MET A 264 -16.94 -9.42 8.80
C MET A 264 -17.09 -10.70 7.96
N GLU A 265 -18.29 -11.27 7.88
CA GLU A 265 -18.59 -12.40 7.01
C GLU A 265 -18.42 -12.06 5.54
N ALA A 266 -18.83 -10.86 5.11
CA ALA A 266 -18.62 -10.35 3.76
C ALA A 266 -17.12 -10.11 3.48
N MET A 267 -16.36 -9.58 4.45
CA MET A 267 -14.89 -9.47 4.33
C MET A 267 -14.24 -10.83 4.05
N CYS A 268 -14.63 -11.86 4.81
CA CYS A 268 -14.11 -13.21 4.60
C CYS A 268 -14.48 -13.75 3.20
N GLN A 269 -15.70 -13.50 2.73
CA GLN A 269 -16.13 -13.92 1.39
C GLN A 269 -15.30 -13.26 0.30
N GLU A 270 -15.01 -11.95 0.40
CA GLU A 270 -14.18 -11.23 -0.56
C GLU A 270 -12.71 -11.70 -0.52
N ALA A 271 -12.15 -11.97 0.68
CA ALA A 271 -10.84 -12.60 0.82
C ALA A 271 -10.76 -13.95 0.09
N MET A 272 -11.73 -14.83 0.37
CA MET A 272 -11.82 -16.15 -0.27
C MET A 272 -11.96 -16.04 -1.80
N ARG A 273 -12.76 -15.09 -2.29
CA ARG A 273 -12.91 -14.82 -3.72
C ARG A 273 -11.57 -14.39 -4.34
N GLY A 274 -10.83 -13.48 -3.69
CA GLY A 274 -9.52 -13.04 -4.12
C GLY A 274 -8.51 -14.18 -4.23
N LEU A 275 -8.45 -15.04 -3.20
CA LEU A 275 -7.60 -16.24 -3.20
C LEU A 275 -8.02 -17.24 -4.29
N GLN A 276 -9.32 -17.47 -4.49
CA GLN A 276 -9.81 -18.37 -5.52
C GLN A 276 -9.43 -17.90 -6.93
N PHE A 277 -9.47 -16.59 -7.19
CA PHE A 277 -8.99 -16.05 -8.47
C PHE A 277 -7.49 -16.29 -8.68
N PHE A 278 -6.69 -16.12 -7.63
CA PHE A 278 -5.27 -16.45 -7.67
C PHE A 278 -5.05 -17.94 -7.99
N TYR A 279 -5.68 -18.86 -7.27
CA TYR A 279 -5.53 -20.30 -7.48
C TYR A 279 -5.97 -20.72 -8.89
N SER A 280 -7.01 -20.11 -9.45
CA SER A 280 -7.50 -20.44 -10.80
C SER A 280 -6.62 -19.89 -11.94
N SER A 281 -5.77 -18.90 -11.65
CA SER A 281 -4.93 -18.20 -12.65
C SER A 281 -3.44 -18.46 -12.49
N SER A 282 -3.03 -19.28 -11.52
CA SER A 282 -1.63 -19.57 -11.21
C SER A 282 -1.41 -21.08 -10.99
N PRO A 283 -0.16 -21.56 -11.00
CA PRO A 283 0.15 -22.96 -10.67
C PRO A 283 0.02 -23.28 -9.16
N HIS A 284 -0.29 -22.28 -8.32
CA HIS A 284 -0.43 -22.46 -6.88
C HIS A 284 -1.88 -22.85 -6.54
N ASP A 285 -2.04 -23.80 -5.61
CA ASP A 285 -3.32 -24.27 -5.06
C ASP A 285 -3.58 -23.81 -3.63
N SER A 286 -2.59 -23.17 -2.99
CA SER A 286 -2.63 -22.72 -1.60
C SER A 286 -1.68 -21.54 -1.36
N VAL A 287 -1.90 -20.86 -0.24
CA VAL A 287 -0.95 -19.90 0.37
C VAL A 287 -0.53 -20.42 1.74
N ASP A 288 0.70 -20.10 2.17
CA ASP A 288 1.22 -20.55 3.48
C ASP A 288 0.63 -19.74 4.64
N SER A 289 0.34 -18.47 4.41
CA SER A 289 -0.27 -17.57 5.39
C SER A 289 -0.96 -16.39 4.72
N VAL A 290 -1.84 -15.73 5.47
CA VAL A 290 -2.49 -14.47 5.09
C VAL A 290 -2.08 -13.39 6.07
N LEU A 291 -1.78 -12.21 5.57
CA LEU A 291 -1.53 -11.01 6.36
C LEU A 291 -2.60 -9.97 6.04
N LEU A 292 -3.41 -9.61 7.03
CA LEU A 292 -4.45 -8.59 6.91
C LEU A 292 -3.87 -7.20 7.13
N ALA A 293 -4.10 -6.32 6.19
CA ALA A 293 -3.72 -4.91 6.23
C ALA A 293 -4.95 -4.00 6.04
N GLY A 294 -4.72 -2.69 6.12
CA GLY A 294 -5.77 -1.70 5.95
C GLY A 294 -6.55 -1.39 7.22
N GLY A 295 -7.44 -0.41 7.11
CA GLY A 295 -8.22 0.04 8.27
C GLY A 295 -9.20 -1.01 8.80
N CYS A 296 -9.71 -1.91 7.96
CA CYS A 296 -10.63 -2.96 8.38
C CYS A 296 -9.94 -4.12 9.11
N ALA A 297 -8.63 -4.28 8.97
CA ALA A 297 -7.86 -5.29 9.72
C ALA A 297 -7.84 -5.02 11.23
N GLN A 298 -8.23 -3.81 11.67
CA GLN A 298 -8.38 -3.46 13.09
C GLN A 298 -9.66 -4.00 13.73
N ILE A 299 -10.58 -4.58 12.96
CA ILE A 299 -11.80 -5.17 13.48
C ILE A 299 -11.44 -6.41 14.30
N GLN A 300 -11.75 -6.38 15.59
CA GLN A 300 -11.40 -7.44 16.52
C GLN A 300 -12.00 -8.78 16.09
N GLY A 301 -11.17 -9.83 16.01
CA GLY A 301 -11.58 -11.20 15.69
C GLY A 301 -11.77 -11.48 14.19
N ILE A 302 -11.44 -10.53 13.30
CA ILE A 302 -11.53 -10.77 11.84
C ILE A 302 -10.45 -11.76 11.37
N ASP A 303 -9.28 -11.73 11.95
CA ASP A 303 -8.16 -12.63 11.71
C ASP A 303 -8.53 -14.08 12.10
N GLU A 304 -9.08 -14.27 13.29
CA GLU A 304 -9.57 -15.57 13.76
C GLU A 304 -10.70 -16.09 12.84
N MET A 305 -11.70 -15.26 12.55
CA MET A 305 -12.83 -15.61 11.69
C MET A 305 -12.39 -16.03 10.28
N LEU A 306 -11.44 -15.29 9.68
CA LEU A 306 -10.92 -15.61 8.36
C LEU A 306 -10.09 -16.90 8.40
N SER A 307 -9.21 -17.04 9.40
CA SER A 307 -8.35 -18.23 9.57
C SER A 307 -9.19 -19.52 9.68
N GLU A 308 -10.29 -19.50 10.44
CA GLU A 308 -11.23 -20.63 10.55
C GLU A 308 -11.87 -20.98 9.19
N LYS A 309 -12.24 -19.97 8.38
CA LYS A 309 -12.91 -20.19 7.10
C LYS A 309 -11.99 -20.74 6.00
N ILE A 310 -10.74 -20.29 5.97
CA ILE A 310 -9.79 -20.67 4.91
C ILE A 310 -8.83 -21.78 5.35
N ASN A 311 -8.80 -22.12 6.61
CA ASN A 311 -7.87 -23.09 7.23
C ASN A 311 -6.40 -22.79 6.95
N VAL A 312 -6.04 -21.50 6.97
CA VAL A 312 -4.68 -20.97 6.79
C VAL A 312 -4.40 -19.99 7.92
N PRO A 313 -3.17 -19.91 8.47
CA PRO A 313 -2.81 -18.89 9.45
C PRO A 313 -3.06 -17.49 8.93
N VAL A 314 -3.72 -16.65 9.74
CA VAL A 314 -4.02 -15.25 9.42
C VAL A 314 -3.50 -14.37 10.54
N ASP A 315 -2.66 -13.41 10.22
CA ASP A 315 -2.13 -12.42 11.14
C ASP A 315 -2.51 -10.99 10.70
N VAL A 316 -2.52 -10.07 11.65
CA VAL A 316 -2.73 -8.64 11.37
C VAL A 316 -1.37 -7.97 11.16
N ALA A 317 -1.24 -7.20 10.08
CA ALA A 317 0.00 -6.57 9.67
C ALA A 317 0.49 -5.52 10.69
N ASN A 318 1.78 -5.56 11.00
CA ASN A 318 2.47 -4.50 11.74
C ASN A 318 3.87 -4.30 11.15
N PRO A 319 4.05 -3.36 10.21
CA PRO A 319 5.35 -3.11 9.57
C PRO A 319 6.39 -2.52 10.53
N PHE A 320 5.99 -2.07 11.72
CA PHE A 320 6.85 -1.45 12.72
C PHE A 320 7.29 -2.39 13.84
N ALA A 321 6.88 -3.67 13.80
CA ALA A 321 7.14 -4.62 14.90
C ALA A 321 8.63 -4.76 15.26
N ASN A 322 9.51 -4.64 14.27
CA ASN A 322 10.97 -4.76 14.43
C ASN A 322 11.68 -3.39 14.46
N MET A 323 10.94 -2.29 14.56
CA MET A 323 11.48 -0.93 14.55
C MET A 323 11.49 -0.34 15.95
N SER A 324 12.51 0.43 16.27
CA SER A 324 12.50 1.27 17.48
C SER A 324 11.57 2.48 17.27
N LEU A 325 11.06 3.03 18.37
CA LEU A 325 10.15 4.18 18.33
C LEU A 325 10.82 5.43 18.90
N SER A 326 10.52 6.56 18.28
CA SER A 326 10.83 7.87 18.86
C SER A 326 10.09 8.06 20.20
N PRO A 327 10.72 8.64 21.25
CA PRO A 327 10.05 8.92 22.53
C PRO A 327 8.81 9.81 22.42
N LYS A 328 8.63 10.46 21.29
CA LYS A 328 7.48 11.33 21.00
C LYS A 328 6.24 10.56 20.55
N LEU A 329 6.39 9.30 20.21
CA LEU A 329 5.31 8.43 19.74
C LEU A 329 4.72 7.64 20.91
N LYS A 330 3.42 7.42 20.85
CA LYS A 330 2.70 6.53 21.77
C LYS A 330 2.65 5.12 21.12
N PRO A 331 3.31 4.12 21.71
CA PRO A 331 3.37 2.77 21.11
C PRO A 331 1.99 2.16 20.85
N GLN A 332 1.04 2.35 21.78
CA GLN A 332 -0.32 1.83 21.64
C GLN A 332 -1.08 2.45 20.45
N SER A 333 -0.93 3.77 20.23
CA SER A 333 -1.59 4.43 19.11
C SER A 333 -1.00 3.96 17.77
N LEU A 334 0.34 3.83 17.71
CA LEU A 334 0.99 3.30 16.49
C LEU A 334 0.57 1.85 16.23
N ALA A 335 0.49 1.01 17.25
CA ALA A 335 0.08 -0.38 17.07
C ALA A 335 -1.35 -0.51 16.54
N LEU A 336 -2.27 0.37 16.97
CA LEU A 336 -3.62 0.43 16.43
C LEU A 336 -3.64 0.87 14.96
N ASP A 337 -2.83 1.87 14.59
CA ASP A 337 -2.81 2.40 13.22
C ASP A 337 -1.96 1.55 12.26
N ALA A 338 -1.06 0.70 12.78
CA ALA A 338 -0.04 -0.03 12.02
C ALA A 338 -0.57 -0.81 10.81
N PRO A 339 -1.69 -1.56 10.89
CA PRO A 339 -2.21 -2.28 9.75
C PRO A 339 -2.57 -1.38 8.57
N SER A 340 -3.00 -0.14 8.85
CA SER A 340 -3.37 0.84 7.83
C SER A 340 -2.18 1.60 7.25
N LEU A 341 -0.96 1.41 7.77
CA LEU A 341 0.24 2.14 7.42
C LEU A 341 1.23 1.31 6.57
N MET A 342 0.81 0.16 6.05
CA MET A 342 1.68 -0.72 5.26
C MET A 342 2.27 0.02 4.05
N ILE A 343 1.45 0.69 3.25
CA ILE A 343 1.91 1.44 2.07
C ILE A 343 2.81 2.60 2.49
N ALA A 344 2.36 3.44 3.44
CA ALA A 344 3.14 4.59 3.90
C ALA A 344 4.51 4.19 4.51
N CYS A 345 4.58 3.05 5.21
CA CYS A 345 5.83 2.49 5.74
C CYS A 345 6.77 2.06 4.61
N GLY A 346 6.26 1.28 3.64
CA GLY A 346 7.05 0.82 2.50
C GLY A 346 7.62 1.95 1.66
N LEU A 347 6.84 3.02 1.49
CA LEU A 347 7.30 4.26 0.84
C LEU A 347 8.41 4.95 1.65
N ALA A 348 8.28 5.02 2.98
CA ALA A 348 9.31 5.59 3.83
C ALA A 348 10.63 4.79 3.79
N LEU A 349 10.56 3.47 3.61
CA LEU A 349 11.72 2.60 3.44
C LEU A 349 12.52 2.93 2.17
N ARG A 350 11.88 3.42 1.09
CA ARG A 350 12.56 3.88 -0.14
C ARG A 350 13.56 5.00 0.12
N GLY A 351 13.36 5.80 1.16
CA GLY A 351 14.21 6.93 1.50
C GLY A 351 15.35 6.63 2.47
N VAL A 352 15.40 5.42 3.02
CA VAL A 352 16.39 5.00 4.02
C VAL A 352 17.09 3.70 3.63
N ALA A 353 16.81 3.20 2.42
CA ALA A 353 17.44 2.00 1.86
C ALA A 353 18.95 2.20 1.58
#